data_c11f096cbfc2b975636fc7e177c3eb2b
#
_entry.id   c11f096cbfc2b975636fc7e177c3eb2b
#
_cell.length_a   1.000
_cell.length_b   1.000
_cell.length_c   1.000
_cell.angle_alpha   90.00
_cell.angle_beta   90.00
_cell.angle_gamma   90.00
#
_symmetry.space_group_name_H-M   'P 1'
#
loop_
_entity.id
_entity.type
_entity.pdbx_description
1 polymer ?
#
loop_
_entity_poly.entity_id
_entity_poly.type
_entity_poly.pdbx_seq_one_letter_code
_entity_poly.pdbx_strand_id
1 'polypeptide(L)'
;MASDLLLESNYDPQILKCSAYPYTLKQRIAGPNGHLPNIDAGKTISYLMNSGLKEVMLGHLSKENNFPELAYQTVVNELISANKDSSKIKISIADRLKASSIVNVG
;
A
#
# COMPACT_ATOMS: atom_id res chain seq x y z
N MET A 1 -2.37 -11.42 16.99
CA MET A 1 -2.41 -10.28 16.05
C MET A 1 -3.83 -10.03 15.57
N ALA A 2 -4.15 -8.79 15.27
CA ALA A 2 -5.47 -8.45 14.72
C ALA A 2 -5.64 -9.08 13.33
N SER A 3 -6.86 -9.48 12.99
CA SER A 3 -7.16 -10.06 11.70
C SER A 3 -7.33 -9.01 10.59
N ASP A 4 -7.41 -7.74 10.94
CA ASP A 4 -7.58 -6.63 10.01
C ASP A 4 -6.55 -5.54 10.26
N LEU A 5 -6.26 -4.76 9.22
CA LEU A 5 -5.19 -3.75 9.27
C LEU A 5 -5.48 -2.64 8.26
N LEU A 6 -5.16 -1.40 8.66
CA LEU A 6 -5.04 -0.28 7.72
C LEU A 6 -3.55 -0.08 7.45
N LEU A 7 -3.16 -0.17 6.19
CA LEU A 7 -1.75 -0.10 5.80
C LEU A 7 -1.54 0.94 4.72
N GLU A 8 -0.48 1.73 4.83
CA GLU A 8 -0.13 2.68 3.79
C GLU A 8 0.30 1.96 2.52
N SER A 9 -0.17 2.46 1.37
CA SER A 9 0.29 2.03 0.05
C SER A 9 0.37 3.31 -0.79
N ASN A 10 1.43 4.08 -0.59
CA ASN A 10 1.45 5.48 -0.98
C ASN A 10 1.76 5.69 -2.46
N TYR A 11 2.78 5.04 -3.00
CA TYR A 11 3.24 5.38 -4.35
C TYR A 11 3.72 4.15 -5.11
N ASP A 12 3.68 4.29 -6.44
CA ASP A 12 4.35 3.35 -7.34
C ASP A 12 5.76 3.88 -7.60
N PRO A 13 6.81 3.07 -7.37
CA PRO A 13 8.19 3.56 -7.55
C PRO A 13 8.49 4.09 -8.95
N GLN A 14 7.91 3.48 -9.99
CA GLN A 14 8.16 3.94 -11.36
C GLN A 14 7.49 5.28 -11.63
N ILE A 15 6.27 5.47 -11.15
CA ILE A 15 5.57 6.74 -11.32
C ILE A 15 6.33 7.85 -10.59
N LEU A 16 6.76 7.58 -9.35
CA LEU A 16 7.53 8.56 -8.60
C LEU A 16 8.82 8.92 -9.33
N LYS A 17 9.54 7.92 -9.83
CA LYS A 17 10.79 8.12 -10.55
C LYS A 17 10.60 9.02 -11.77
N CYS A 18 9.50 8.85 -12.49
CA CYS A 18 9.20 9.58 -13.72
C CYS A 18 8.44 10.88 -13.49
N SER A 19 8.09 11.19 -12.24
CA SER A 19 7.31 12.38 -11.91
C SER A 19 8.12 13.66 -12.10
N ALA A 20 7.42 14.79 -12.12
CA ALA A 20 8.05 16.10 -12.23
C ALA A 20 8.60 16.62 -10.90
N TYR A 21 8.49 15.86 -9.81
CA TYR A 21 9.00 16.29 -8.52
C TYR A 21 10.51 16.52 -8.55
N PRO A 22 11.03 17.51 -7.80
CA PRO A 22 12.47 17.67 -7.64
C PRO A 22 13.11 16.40 -7.07
N TYR A 23 14.36 16.15 -7.44
CA TYR A 23 15.07 14.96 -7.02
C TYR A 23 15.14 14.82 -5.48
N THR A 24 15.37 15.92 -4.79
CA THR A 24 15.43 15.91 -3.32
C THR A 24 14.12 15.47 -2.69
N LEU A 25 12.98 15.87 -3.29
CA LEU A 25 11.68 15.44 -2.81
C LEU A 25 11.46 13.95 -3.06
N LYS A 26 11.87 13.47 -4.25
CA LYS A 26 11.77 12.04 -4.55
C LYS A 26 12.57 11.21 -3.55
N GLN A 27 13.77 11.65 -3.21
CA GLN A 27 14.59 10.96 -2.22
C GLN A 27 13.93 10.94 -0.84
N ARG A 28 13.29 12.03 -0.45
CA ARG A 28 12.60 12.10 0.83
C ARG A 28 11.41 11.14 0.87
N ILE A 29 10.62 11.10 -0.20
CA ILE A 29 9.46 10.22 -0.28
C ILE A 29 9.89 8.75 -0.22
N ALA A 30 10.95 8.40 -0.94
CA ALA A 30 11.42 7.02 -1.04
C ALA A 30 12.36 6.61 0.10
N GLY A 31 12.76 7.55 0.96
CA GLY A 31 13.74 7.28 2.01
C GLY A 31 13.14 6.58 3.22
N PRO A 32 14.00 6.26 4.21
CA PRO A 32 13.57 5.46 5.38
C PRO A 32 12.52 6.15 6.25
N ASN A 33 12.45 7.49 6.22
CA ASN A 33 11.44 8.24 6.95
C ASN A 33 10.35 8.76 6.02
N GLY A 34 10.25 8.21 4.82
CA GLY A 34 9.25 8.62 3.86
C GLY A 34 8.01 7.75 3.92
N HIS A 35 7.48 7.42 2.75
CA HIS A 35 6.23 6.68 2.62
C HIS A 35 6.46 5.25 2.15
N LEU A 36 5.51 4.38 2.45
CA LEU A 36 5.58 2.96 2.06
C LEU A 36 5.09 2.82 0.62
N PRO A 37 5.92 2.30 -0.31
CA PRO A 37 5.47 2.06 -1.68
C PRO A 37 4.58 0.83 -1.79
N ASN A 38 3.84 0.73 -2.90
CA ASN A 38 2.91 -0.38 -3.13
C ASN A 38 3.57 -1.75 -3.00
N ILE A 39 4.78 -1.89 -3.54
CA ILE A 39 5.50 -3.18 -3.50
C ILE A 39 5.77 -3.59 -2.05
N ASP A 40 6.24 -2.65 -1.23
CA ASP A 40 6.54 -2.93 0.17
C ASP A 40 5.27 -3.20 0.97
N ALA A 41 4.16 -2.54 0.62
CA ALA A 41 2.86 -2.85 1.22
C ALA A 41 2.50 -4.32 0.94
N GLY A 42 2.66 -4.76 -0.31
CA GLY A 42 2.40 -6.15 -0.68
C GLY A 42 3.28 -7.14 0.08
N LYS A 43 4.57 -6.83 0.22
CA LYS A 43 5.48 -7.70 0.97
C LYS A 43 5.11 -7.77 2.45
N THR A 44 4.72 -6.65 3.03
CA THR A 44 4.28 -6.58 4.42
C THR A 44 3.04 -7.45 4.63
N ILE A 45 2.06 -7.32 3.74
CA ILE A 45 0.83 -8.12 3.81
C ILE A 45 1.15 -9.61 3.71
N SER A 46 2.01 -9.98 2.76
CA SER A 46 2.43 -11.37 2.60
C SER A 46 3.02 -11.94 3.88
N TYR A 47 3.88 -11.18 4.53
CA TYR A 47 4.47 -11.58 5.80
C TYR A 47 3.42 -11.72 6.90
N LEU A 48 2.53 -10.74 7.02
CA LEU A 48 1.52 -10.73 8.08
C LEU A 48 0.43 -11.78 7.89
N MET A 49 0.23 -12.28 6.67
CA MET A 49 -0.69 -13.39 6.45
C MET A 49 -0.24 -14.64 7.21
N ASN A 50 1.05 -14.80 7.43
CA ASN A 50 1.58 -15.91 8.24
C ASN A 50 1.12 -15.83 9.69
N SER A 51 0.78 -14.64 10.17
CA SER A 51 0.34 -14.39 11.54
C SER A 51 -1.18 -14.24 11.64
N GLY A 52 -1.91 -14.55 10.57
CA GLY A 52 -3.37 -14.56 10.62
C GLY A 52 -4.06 -13.33 10.05
N LEU A 53 -3.35 -12.45 9.36
CA LEU A 53 -4.00 -11.30 8.73
C LEU A 53 -4.99 -11.78 7.67
N LYS A 54 -6.24 -11.33 7.75
CA LYS A 54 -7.31 -11.75 6.84
C LYS A 54 -7.96 -10.61 6.09
N GLU A 55 -7.76 -9.39 6.53
CA GLU A 55 -8.37 -8.23 5.89
C GLU A 55 -7.42 -7.05 6.00
N VAL A 56 -7.22 -6.34 4.89
CA VAL A 56 -6.39 -5.15 4.87
C VAL A 56 -7.06 -4.08 4.04
N MET A 57 -6.96 -2.84 4.50
CA MET A 57 -7.37 -1.68 3.74
C MET A 57 -6.12 -0.89 3.41
N LEU A 58 -5.88 -0.64 2.12
CA LEU A 58 -4.77 0.17 1.66
C LEU A 58 -5.18 1.63 1.72
N GLY A 59 -4.34 2.45 2.32
CA GLY A 59 -4.65 3.86 2.50
C GLY A 59 -3.48 4.77 2.14
N HIS A 60 -3.69 6.08 2.30
CA HIS A 60 -2.68 7.11 2.04
C HIS A 60 -2.08 7.03 0.62
N LEU A 61 -2.91 6.69 -0.38
CA LEU A 61 -2.44 6.64 -1.76
C LEU A 61 -2.13 8.07 -2.25
N SER A 62 -0.95 8.24 -2.82
CA SER A 62 -0.56 9.51 -3.42
C SER A 62 -1.45 9.80 -4.62
N LYS A 63 -1.92 11.03 -4.72
CA LYS A 63 -2.76 11.45 -5.83
C LYS A 63 -1.98 11.51 -7.14
N GLU A 64 -0.73 11.95 -7.08
CA GLU A 64 0.12 12.13 -8.26
C GLU A 64 0.92 10.89 -8.62
N ASN A 65 1.25 10.04 -7.64
CA ASN A 65 2.20 8.95 -7.84
C ASN A 65 1.59 7.57 -7.68
N ASN A 66 0.26 7.49 -7.70
CA ASN A 66 -0.44 6.22 -7.50
C ASN A 66 -1.87 6.31 -8.00
N PHE A 67 -2.56 5.16 -8.09
CA PHE A 67 -4.01 5.10 -8.26
C PHE A 67 -4.50 3.75 -7.71
N PRO A 68 -5.78 3.67 -7.34
CA PRO A 68 -6.29 2.50 -6.59
C PRO A 68 -6.05 1.16 -7.26
N GLU A 69 -6.32 1.06 -8.57
CA GLU A 69 -6.19 -0.21 -9.29
C GLU A 69 -4.74 -0.67 -9.32
N LEU A 70 -3.80 0.27 -9.45
CA LEU A 70 -2.37 -0.06 -9.47
C LEU A 70 -1.92 -0.55 -8.10
N ALA A 71 -2.33 0.14 -7.04
CA ALA A 71 -1.98 -0.28 -5.68
C ALA A 71 -2.51 -1.69 -5.41
N TYR A 72 -3.77 -1.93 -5.73
CA TYR A 72 -4.39 -3.24 -5.55
C TYR A 72 -3.65 -4.32 -6.34
N GLN A 73 -3.42 -4.08 -7.62
CA GLN A 73 -2.80 -5.08 -8.48
C GLN A 73 -1.35 -5.36 -8.06
N THR A 74 -0.61 -4.33 -7.65
CA THR A 74 0.76 -4.52 -7.18
C THR A 74 0.79 -5.40 -5.93
N VAL A 75 -0.11 -5.16 -4.99
CA VAL A 75 -0.20 -5.98 -3.78
C VAL A 75 -0.52 -7.43 -4.14
N VAL A 76 -1.54 -7.64 -4.99
CA VAL A 76 -1.91 -9.00 -5.42
C VAL A 76 -0.74 -9.71 -6.09
N ASN A 77 -0.01 -9.01 -6.97
CA ASN A 77 1.15 -9.58 -7.65
C ASN A 77 2.25 -9.99 -6.65
N GLU A 78 2.46 -9.20 -5.60
CA GLU A 78 3.44 -9.55 -4.57
C GLU A 78 3.00 -10.79 -3.79
N LEU A 79 1.71 -10.93 -3.51
CA LEU A 79 1.19 -12.13 -2.85
C LEU A 79 1.40 -13.37 -3.72
N ILE A 80 1.10 -13.26 -5.02
CA ILE A 80 1.31 -14.35 -5.96
C ILE A 80 2.78 -14.73 -6.02
N SER A 81 3.68 -13.75 -6.09
CA SER A 81 5.13 -13.99 -6.12
C SER A 81 5.61 -14.69 -4.86
N ALA A 82 4.96 -14.47 -3.73
CA ALA A 82 5.30 -15.09 -2.46
C ALA A 82 4.57 -16.43 -2.24
N ASN A 83 3.88 -16.95 -3.25
CA ASN A 83 3.09 -18.19 -3.18
C ASN A 83 1.99 -18.10 -2.11
N LYS A 84 1.43 -16.92 -1.91
CA LYS A 84 0.28 -16.73 -1.03
C LYS A 84 -1.00 -16.82 -1.84
N ASP A 85 -2.04 -17.40 -1.24
CA ASP A 85 -3.35 -17.48 -1.86
C ASP A 85 -4.10 -16.17 -1.61
N SER A 86 -4.19 -15.33 -2.63
CA SER A 86 -4.84 -14.01 -2.50
C SER A 86 -6.33 -14.10 -2.22
N SER A 87 -6.95 -15.26 -2.45
CA SER A 87 -8.37 -15.46 -2.12
C SER A 87 -8.60 -15.59 -0.61
N LYS A 88 -7.55 -15.77 0.17
CA LYS A 88 -7.65 -15.91 1.63
C LYS A 88 -7.51 -14.59 2.37
N ILE A 89 -7.40 -13.49 1.66
CA ILE A 89 -7.32 -12.17 2.26
C ILE A 89 -8.23 -11.20 1.51
N LYS A 90 -8.94 -10.38 2.26
CA LYS A 90 -9.78 -9.33 1.67
C LYS A 90 -8.96 -8.05 1.62
N ILE A 91 -8.78 -7.53 0.40
CA ILE A 91 -8.04 -6.29 0.17
C ILE A 91 -9.00 -5.23 -0.32
N SER A 92 -9.05 -4.10 0.36
CA SER A 92 -9.86 -2.96 -0.05
C SER A 92 -8.99 -1.71 -0.11
N ILE A 93 -9.51 -0.68 -0.76
CA ILE A 93 -8.82 0.59 -0.92
C ILE A 93 -9.64 1.67 -0.20
N ALA A 94 -8.97 2.46 0.64
CA ALA A 94 -9.63 3.56 1.32
C ALA A 94 -10.03 4.62 0.29
N ASP A 95 -11.30 5.02 0.32
CA ASP A 95 -11.79 6.11 -0.50
C ASP A 95 -11.16 7.41 0.00
N ARG A 96 -10.57 8.19 -0.90
CA ARG A 96 -9.96 9.47 -0.54
C ARG A 96 -10.95 10.41 0.12
N LEU A 97 -12.20 10.39 -0.32
CA LEU A 97 -13.24 11.24 0.25
C LEU A 97 -13.60 10.81 1.68
N LYS A 98 -13.30 9.57 2.05
CA LYS A 98 -13.57 9.00 3.36
C LYS A 98 -12.30 8.79 4.18
N ALA A 99 -11.16 9.19 3.67
CA ALA A 99 -9.88 8.94 4.33
C ALA A 99 -9.82 9.58 5.72
N SER A 100 -10.38 10.78 5.87
CA SER A 100 -10.39 11.45 7.17
C SER A 100 -11.20 10.67 8.21
N SER A 101 -12.31 10.06 7.80
CA SER A 101 -13.11 9.23 8.69
C SER A 101 -12.33 8.01 9.16
N ILE A 102 -11.60 7.39 8.26
CA ILE A 102 -10.78 6.22 8.56
C ILE A 102 -9.67 6.58 9.53
N VAL A 103 -8.99 7.69 9.28
CA VAL A 103 -7.93 8.19 10.16
C VAL A 103 -8.46 8.46 11.55
N ASN A 104 -9.67 9.01 11.65
CA ASN A 104 -10.28 9.31 12.94
C ASN A 104 -10.65 8.06 13.72
N VAL A 105 -10.91 6.96 13.05
CA VAL A 105 -11.20 5.68 13.69
C VAL A 105 -9.92 5.03 14.17
N GLY A 106 -8.87 5.18 13.39
CA GLY A 106 -7.58 4.62 13.75
C GLY A 106 -6.91 5.41 14.83
#